data_cada02d62407154740e413b3579fd898
#
_entry.id   cada02d62407154740e413b3579fd898
#
_cell.length_a   1.000
_cell.length_b   1.000
_cell.length_c   1.000
_cell.angle_alpha   90.00
_cell.angle_beta   90.00
_cell.angle_gamma   90.00
#
_symmetry.space_group_name_H-M   'P 1'
#
loop_
_entity.id
_entity.type
_entity.pdbx_description
1 polymer ?
#
loop_
_entity_poly.entity_id
_entity_poly.type
_entity_poly.pdbx_seq_one_letter_code
_entity_poly.pdbx_strand_id
1 'polypeptide(L)'
;SKDEIKFKKEATIDLHGFSLEQANSRVEKFIIDCFEKKVLKLNIITGKGLRSKVDKNPYQSKDLGILKYSVPEFIKSNTDLMRIIKKIDDQINNKNSGFFSIFLKL
;
A
#
# COMPACT_ATOMS: atom_id res chain seq x y z
N SER A 1 26.71 -4.05 -14.28
CA SER A 1 26.03 -3.76 -15.22
C SER A 1 24.68 -4.37 -15.31
N LYS A 2 24.51 -5.45 -15.99
CA LYS A 2 23.21 -5.97 -16.07
C LYS A 2 22.74 -6.36 -14.72
N ASP A 3 23.57 -6.61 -13.80
CA ASP A 3 23.11 -6.99 -12.52
C ASP A 3 22.42 -5.90 -11.82
N GLU A 4 22.77 -4.71 -12.06
CA GLU A 4 22.16 -3.64 -11.40
C GLU A 4 20.75 -3.49 -11.73
N ILE A 5 20.37 -3.93 -12.86
CA ILE A 5 19.02 -3.82 -13.26
C ILE A 5 18.12 -4.53 -12.34
N LYS A 6 18.57 -5.63 -11.80
CA LYS A 6 17.71 -6.37 -10.95
C LYS A 6 17.38 -5.64 -9.70
N PHE A 7 18.23 -4.77 -9.26
CA PHE A 7 17.96 -4.11 -8.03
C PHE A 7 16.94 -3.03 -8.16
N LYS A 8 16.57 -2.71 -9.37
CA LYS A 8 15.61 -1.68 -9.52
C LYS A 8 14.23 -2.20 -9.69
N LYS A 9 14.00 -3.44 -9.40
CA LYS A 9 12.68 -3.98 -9.55
C LYS A 9 11.72 -3.28 -8.63
N GLU A 10 10.62 -2.89 -9.18
CA GLU A 10 9.65 -2.11 -8.48
C GLU A 10 8.27 -2.48 -9.02
N ALA A 11 7.28 -2.57 -8.19
CA ALA A 11 5.94 -2.91 -8.63
C ALA A 11 4.95 -1.97 -7.97
N THR A 12 3.80 -1.79 -8.58
CA THR A 12 2.80 -0.86 -8.08
C THR A 12 1.45 -1.53 -8.09
N ILE A 13 0.66 -1.29 -7.05
CA ILE A 13 -0.71 -1.76 -7.02
C ILE A 13 -1.59 -0.58 -6.65
N ASP A 14 -2.74 -0.50 -7.28
CA ASP A 14 -3.66 0.60 -7.06
C ASP A 14 -4.88 0.06 -6.34
N LEU A 15 -5.09 0.50 -5.13
CA LEU A 15 -6.19 0.03 -4.31
C LEU A 15 -7.30 1.05 -4.14
N HIS A 16 -7.17 2.20 -4.76
CA HIS A 16 -8.17 3.23 -4.54
C HIS A 16 -9.51 2.72 -5.11
N GLY A 17 -10.57 3.00 -4.41
CA GLY A 17 -11.88 2.55 -4.85
C GLY A 17 -12.29 1.19 -4.33
N PHE A 18 -11.37 0.44 -3.76
CA PHE A 18 -11.72 -0.85 -3.18
C PHE A 18 -12.25 -0.66 -1.77
N SER A 19 -13.03 -1.62 -1.31
CA SER A 19 -13.45 -1.61 0.07
C SER A 19 -12.26 -1.96 0.94
N LEU A 20 -12.40 -1.74 2.23
CA LEU A 20 -11.31 -2.05 3.15
C LEU A 20 -10.91 -3.52 3.06
N GLU A 21 -11.90 -4.37 3.05
CA GLU A 21 -11.64 -5.79 3.00
C GLU A 21 -10.94 -6.19 1.73
N GLN A 22 -11.39 -5.66 0.60
CA GLN A 22 -10.79 -5.98 -0.67
C GLN A 22 -9.37 -5.46 -0.74
N ALA A 23 -9.15 -4.25 -0.24
CA ALA A 23 -7.82 -3.67 -0.29
C ALA A 23 -6.84 -4.47 0.55
N ASN A 24 -7.26 -4.88 1.74
CA ASN A 24 -6.37 -5.65 2.61
C ASN A 24 -6.02 -6.99 1.98
N SER A 25 -6.99 -7.63 1.40
CA SER A 25 -6.75 -8.92 0.77
C SER A 25 -5.82 -8.80 -0.41
N ARG A 26 -6.01 -7.78 -1.21
CA ARG A 26 -5.19 -7.61 -2.38
C ARG A 26 -3.76 -7.21 -2.04
N VAL A 27 -3.59 -6.36 -1.04
CA VAL A 27 -2.25 -5.93 -0.70
C VAL A 27 -1.47 -7.07 -0.08
N GLU A 28 -2.14 -7.91 0.68
CA GLU A 28 -1.46 -9.05 1.28
C GLU A 28 -0.91 -9.97 0.20
N LYS A 29 -1.75 -10.30 -0.79
CA LYS A 29 -1.33 -11.17 -1.84
C LYS A 29 -0.23 -10.52 -2.67
N PHE A 30 -0.36 -9.23 -2.93
CA PHE A 30 0.62 -8.51 -3.71
C PHE A 30 2.00 -8.53 -3.04
N ILE A 31 2.04 -8.33 -1.74
CA ILE A 31 3.30 -8.33 -1.03
C ILE A 31 3.96 -9.71 -1.09
N ILE A 32 3.18 -10.74 -0.89
CA ILE A 32 3.72 -12.09 -0.93
C ILE A 32 4.21 -12.43 -2.32
N ASP A 33 3.45 -12.08 -3.34
CA ASP A 33 3.85 -12.33 -4.72
C ASP A 33 5.15 -11.60 -5.04
N CYS A 34 5.26 -10.36 -4.64
CA CYS A 34 6.45 -9.59 -4.92
C CYS A 34 7.66 -10.15 -4.20
N PHE A 35 7.44 -10.65 -2.99
CA PHE A 35 8.54 -11.23 -2.26
C PHE A 35 9.05 -12.47 -2.98
N GLU A 36 8.15 -13.27 -3.51
CA GLU A 36 8.54 -14.46 -4.23
C GLU A 36 9.25 -14.13 -5.53
N LYS A 37 8.90 -13.02 -6.14
CA LYS A 37 9.53 -12.62 -7.37
C LYS A 37 10.74 -11.73 -7.14
N LYS A 38 11.08 -11.53 -5.89
CA LYS A 38 12.24 -10.72 -5.53
C LYS A 38 12.14 -9.28 -5.99
N VAL A 39 10.95 -8.71 -5.84
CA VAL A 39 10.75 -7.31 -6.13
C VAL A 39 11.07 -6.53 -4.87
N LEU A 40 11.99 -5.61 -4.95
CA LEU A 40 12.47 -4.91 -3.77
C LEU A 40 11.54 -3.82 -3.28
N LYS A 41 10.99 -3.04 -4.16
CA LYS A 41 10.18 -1.90 -3.77
C LYS A 41 8.76 -2.02 -4.28
N LEU A 42 7.80 -1.81 -3.41
CA LEU A 42 6.40 -1.88 -3.76
C LEU A 42 5.76 -0.54 -3.52
N ASN A 43 4.97 -0.07 -4.46
CA ASN A 43 4.23 1.18 -4.31
C ASN A 43 2.76 0.86 -4.20
N ILE A 44 2.12 1.30 -3.13
CA ILE A 44 0.72 0.98 -2.88
C ILE A 44 -0.08 2.27 -2.95
N ILE A 45 -0.97 2.38 -3.91
CA ILE A 45 -1.77 3.57 -4.11
C ILE A 45 -3.10 3.39 -3.41
N THR A 46 -3.40 4.23 -2.46
CA THR A 46 -4.64 4.12 -1.70
C THR A 46 -5.58 5.28 -1.94
N GLY A 47 -5.12 6.30 -2.61
CA GLY A 47 -5.89 7.51 -2.75
C GLY A 47 -5.49 8.49 -1.66
N LYS A 48 -5.77 9.76 -1.89
CA LYS A 48 -5.29 10.78 -0.99
C LYS A 48 -6.03 10.89 0.33
N GLY A 49 -7.20 10.33 0.40
CA GLY A 49 -7.93 10.41 1.64
C GLY A 49 -8.62 11.74 1.86
N LEU A 50 -8.64 12.59 0.86
CA LEU A 50 -9.30 13.85 0.97
C LEU A 50 -10.66 13.78 0.38
N ARG A 51 -11.63 14.11 1.13
CA ARG A 51 -12.94 13.97 0.62
C ARG A 51 -13.79 15.13 0.88
N SER A 52 -13.28 16.22 0.75
CA SER A 52 -14.04 17.36 1.13
C SER A 52 -15.26 17.58 0.35
N LYS A 53 -15.31 17.10 -0.85
CA LYS A 53 -16.45 17.33 -1.57
C LYS A 53 -17.45 16.33 -1.56
N VAL A 54 -17.36 15.31 -0.90
CA VAL A 54 -18.31 14.29 -1.02
C VAL A 54 -19.09 14.11 0.17
N ASP A 55 -19.53 15.09 0.72
CA ASP A 55 -20.24 14.94 1.88
C ASP A 55 -21.58 14.42 1.73
N LYS A 56 -22.15 14.45 0.63
CA LYS A 56 -23.45 13.95 0.47
C LYS A 56 -23.48 12.49 0.66
N ASN A 57 -22.41 11.82 0.61
CA ASN A 57 -22.45 10.37 0.77
C ASN A 57 -21.42 9.97 1.79
N PRO A 58 -21.71 10.13 3.04
CA PRO A 58 -20.75 9.90 4.08
C PRO A 58 -20.21 8.48 4.16
N TYR A 59 -20.99 7.52 3.76
CA TYR A 59 -20.51 6.16 3.84
C TYR A 59 -19.38 5.92 2.86
N GLN A 60 -19.55 6.40 1.66
CA GLN A 60 -18.52 6.25 0.70
C GLN A 60 -17.32 7.05 1.04
N SER A 61 -17.51 8.22 1.58
CA SER A 61 -16.41 9.04 1.94
C SER A 61 -15.54 8.37 2.97
N LYS A 62 -16.17 7.72 3.91
CA LYS A 62 -15.43 7.04 4.91
C LYS A 62 -14.55 5.98 4.35
N ASP A 63 -15.08 5.18 3.47
CA ASP A 63 -14.29 4.10 2.90
C ASP A 63 -13.13 4.64 2.11
N LEU A 64 -13.36 5.66 1.33
CA LEU A 64 -12.30 6.18 0.49
C LEU A 64 -11.19 6.83 1.30
N GLY A 65 -11.55 7.45 2.40
CA GLY A 65 -10.52 8.08 3.19
C GLY A 65 -9.75 7.10 4.04
N ILE A 66 -10.38 6.03 4.39
CA ILE A 66 -9.79 5.08 5.28
C ILE A 66 -8.61 4.32 4.74
N LEU A 67 -8.58 4.00 3.47
CA LEU A 67 -7.50 3.18 2.96
C LEU A 67 -6.13 3.78 3.21
N LYS A 68 -6.04 5.08 3.17
CA LYS A 68 -4.75 5.72 3.38
C LYS A 68 -4.17 5.39 4.75
N TYR A 69 -5.04 5.23 5.74
CA TYR A 69 -4.58 4.94 7.08
C TYR A 69 -4.71 3.47 7.44
N SER A 70 -5.75 2.82 6.96
CA SER A 70 -6.01 1.46 7.37
C SER A 70 -5.14 0.42 6.69
N VAL A 71 -4.75 0.65 5.45
CA VAL A 71 -3.93 -0.34 4.77
C VAL A 71 -2.56 -0.44 5.42
N PRO A 72 -1.87 0.65 5.73
CA PRO A 72 -0.60 0.52 6.44
C PRO A 72 -0.78 -0.13 7.82
N GLU A 73 -1.88 0.16 8.49
CA GLU A 73 -2.12 -0.44 9.79
C GLU A 73 -2.35 -1.94 9.68
N PHE A 74 -3.08 -2.36 8.68
CA PHE A 74 -3.30 -3.76 8.45
C PHE A 74 -1.97 -4.48 8.24
N ILE A 75 -1.10 -3.89 7.43
CA ILE A 75 0.18 -4.52 7.15
C ILE A 75 1.02 -4.59 8.40
N LYS A 76 1.04 -3.52 9.18
CA LYS A 76 1.85 -3.51 10.39
C LYS A 76 1.35 -4.48 11.44
N SER A 77 0.06 -4.82 11.39
CA SER A 77 -0.49 -5.77 12.33
C SER A 77 -0.34 -7.19 11.87
N ASN A 78 0.08 -7.40 10.65
CA ASN A 78 0.19 -8.75 10.10
C ASN A 78 1.61 -9.26 10.30
N THR A 79 1.78 -10.16 11.25
CA THR A 79 3.09 -10.65 11.60
C THR A 79 3.80 -11.31 10.43
N ASP A 80 3.05 -12.07 9.65
CA ASP A 80 3.67 -12.78 8.53
C ASP A 80 4.20 -11.81 7.49
N LEU A 81 3.46 -10.74 7.21
CA LEU A 81 3.93 -9.76 6.26
C LEU A 81 5.13 -9.00 6.83
N MET A 82 5.07 -8.68 8.10
CA MET A 82 6.17 -7.91 8.67
C MET A 82 7.48 -8.68 8.71
N ARG A 83 7.40 -9.99 8.62
CA ARG A 83 8.61 -10.78 8.58
C ARG A 83 9.40 -10.58 7.31
N ILE A 84 8.72 -10.26 6.22
CA ILE A 84 9.39 -10.10 4.94
C ILE A 84 9.53 -8.63 4.54
N ILE A 85 9.06 -7.73 5.38
CA ILE A 85 9.14 -6.31 5.08
C ILE A 85 10.30 -5.70 5.82
N LYS A 86 11.14 -4.98 5.07
CA LYS A 86 12.27 -4.33 5.68
C LYS A 86 11.86 -2.98 6.24
N LYS A 87 11.01 -2.27 5.52
CA LYS A 87 10.66 -0.92 5.90
C LYS A 87 9.37 -0.50 5.22
N ILE A 88 8.54 0.26 5.89
CA ILE A 88 7.36 0.84 5.30
C ILE A 88 7.53 2.35 5.32
N ASP A 89 7.45 2.95 4.14
CA ASP A 89 7.57 4.39 4.02
C ASP A 89 6.18 4.93 3.79
N ASP A 90 5.40 5.06 4.84
CA ASP A 90 4.04 5.50 4.67
C ASP A 90 4.03 7.02 4.76
N GLN A 91 3.19 7.63 4.00
CA GLN A 91 3.16 9.07 3.91
C GLN A 91 1.97 9.62 4.63
N ILE A 92 1.69 9.09 5.79
CA ILE A 92 0.53 9.47 6.52
C ILE A 92 0.47 10.95 6.80
N ASN A 93 1.61 11.54 7.08
CA ASN A 93 1.65 12.95 7.40
C ASN A 93 1.56 13.86 6.19
N ASN A 94 1.63 13.32 5.01
CA ASN A 94 1.57 14.12 3.81
C ASN A 94 0.15 14.07 3.27
N LYS A 95 -0.62 15.11 3.47
CA LYS A 95 -1.99 15.10 3.04
C LYS A 95 -2.20 14.98 1.55
N ASN A 96 -1.21 15.34 0.78
CA ASN A 96 -1.35 15.28 -0.65
C ASN A 96 -0.89 13.95 -1.23
N SER A 97 -0.37 13.08 -0.40
CA SER A 97 0.14 11.83 -0.90
C SER A 97 -0.97 10.80 -0.98
N GLY A 98 -1.10 10.13 -2.08
CA GLY A 98 -2.08 9.07 -2.22
C GLY A 98 -1.47 7.70 -2.30
N PHE A 99 -0.23 7.55 -1.88
CA PHE A 99 0.43 6.26 -1.95
C PHE A 99 1.47 6.13 -0.85
N PHE A 100 1.95 4.92 -0.64
CA PHE A 100 3.08 4.70 0.25
C PHE A 100 3.92 3.56 -0.34
N SER A 101 5.11 3.41 0.14
CA SER A 101 6.02 2.40 -0.41
C SER A 101 6.44 1.42 0.65
N ILE A 102 6.74 0.21 0.22
CA ILE A 102 7.21 -0.84 1.11
C ILE A 102 8.48 -1.41 0.52
N PHE A 103 9.47 -1.65 1.36
CA PHE A 103 10.71 -2.27 0.92
C PHE A 103 10.80 -3.64 1.56
N LEU A 104 11.12 -4.65 0.78
CA LEU A 104 11.15 -6.03 1.25
C LEU A 104 12.55 -6.47 1.63
N LYS A 105 12.63 -7.47 2.46
CA LYS A 105 13.90 -8.04 2.87
C LYS A 105 14.28 -9.08 1.85
N LEU A 106 15.13 -8.76 0.94
CA LEU A 106 15.53 -9.75 -0.08
C LEU A 106 16.97 -10.23 0.07
#